data_35281a72407da86fc6acf4c3d8432956
#
_entry.id   35281a72407da86fc6acf4c3d8432956
#
_cell.length_a   1.000
_cell.length_b   1.000
_cell.length_c   1.000
_cell.angle_alpha   90.00
_cell.angle_beta   90.00
_cell.angle_gamma   90.00
#
_symmetry.space_group_name_H-M   'P 1'
#
loop_
_entity.id
_entity.type
_entity.pdbx_description
1 polymer ?
#
loop_
_entity_poly.entity_id
_entity_poly.type
_entity_poly.pdbx_seq_one_letter_code
_entity_poly.pdbx_strand_id
1 'polypeptide(L)'
;MSDKKELPRYVQCMCRGDCPGFTQLNLWSLLNYVRTELDVEYAIVHPQLCVDDGDRFWQDIAKPDARYIVGGCDPKMQRKMYKDALAAVGADFDRQVTALDLRNMPTEEAMKKVTASLEKPEPA
;
A
#
# COMPACT_ATOMS: atom_id res chain seq x y z
N MET A 1 7.86 -11.52 -23.38
CA MET A 1 6.50 -11.17 -23.04
C MET A 1 6.39 -9.71 -22.77
N SER A 2 6.64 -8.98 -23.77
CA SER A 2 6.69 -7.54 -23.63
C SER A 2 5.34 -6.95 -23.24
N ASP A 3 4.28 -7.63 -23.59
CA ASP A 3 2.95 -7.12 -23.30
C ASP A 3 2.41 -7.59 -21.96
N LYS A 4 3.22 -8.26 -21.19
CA LYS A 4 2.79 -8.67 -19.87
C LYS A 4 2.62 -7.44 -18.98
N LYS A 5 1.45 -7.29 -18.41
CA LYS A 5 1.19 -6.18 -17.51
C LYS A 5 1.95 -6.38 -16.21
N GLU A 6 2.49 -5.30 -15.71
CA GLU A 6 3.07 -5.33 -14.38
C GLU A 6 1.97 -5.42 -13.35
N LEU A 7 2.16 -6.29 -12.39
CA LEU A 7 1.22 -6.42 -11.31
C LEU A 7 1.43 -5.29 -10.31
N PRO A 8 0.39 -4.87 -9.61
CA PRO A 8 0.57 -3.86 -8.57
C PRO A 8 1.37 -4.42 -7.40
N ARG A 9 1.99 -3.51 -6.69
CA ARG A 9 2.78 -3.85 -5.52
C ARG A 9 2.02 -3.45 -4.27
N TYR A 10 2.05 -4.30 -3.26
CA TYR A 10 1.32 -4.04 -2.02
C TYR A 10 2.28 -3.67 -0.90
N VAL A 11 1.99 -2.57 -0.24
CA VAL A 11 2.78 -2.11 0.90
C VAL A 11 1.85 -1.93 2.09
N GLN A 12 2.19 -2.56 3.20
CA GLN A 12 1.40 -2.47 4.42
C GLN A 12 2.16 -1.68 5.48
N CYS A 13 1.53 -0.63 5.99
CA CYS A 13 2.10 0.12 7.10
C CYS A 13 1.58 -0.46 8.41
N MET A 14 2.49 -0.85 9.29
CA MET A 14 2.14 -1.41 10.58
C MET A 14 1.86 -0.38 11.65
N CYS A 15 2.32 0.83 11.41
CA CYS A 15 2.26 1.88 12.43
C CYS A 15 2.94 1.43 13.73
N ARG A 16 3.98 0.61 13.60
CA ARG A 16 4.76 0.03 14.69
C ARG A 16 3.91 -0.75 15.69
N GLY A 17 2.67 -1.06 15.32
CA GLY A 17 1.76 -1.72 16.23
C GLY A 17 1.15 -0.82 17.27
N ASP A 18 1.43 0.48 17.20
CA ASP A 18 0.97 1.43 18.23
C ASP A 18 -0.36 2.09 17.88
N CYS A 19 -0.74 2.05 16.62
CA CYS A 19 -1.96 2.73 16.22
C CYS A 19 -3.18 1.96 16.72
N PRO A 20 -4.04 2.60 17.52
CA PRO A 20 -5.22 1.88 18.01
C PRO A 20 -6.18 1.44 16.92
N GLY A 21 -6.07 2.03 15.74
CA GLY A 21 -6.91 1.62 14.62
C GLY A 21 -6.63 0.22 14.11
N PHE A 22 -5.50 -0.36 14.44
CA PHE A 22 -5.14 -1.69 13.95
C PHE A 22 -5.26 -2.79 15.00
N THR A 23 -6.01 -2.56 16.06
CA THR A 23 -6.15 -3.57 17.11
C THR A 23 -6.94 -4.79 16.67
N GLN A 24 -7.84 -4.64 15.70
CA GLN A 24 -8.65 -5.76 15.22
C GLN A 24 -8.03 -6.48 14.04
N LEU A 25 -6.99 -5.94 13.46
CA LEU A 25 -6.41 -6.44 12.24
C LEU A 25 -5.22 -7.34 12.53
N ASN A 26 -5.27 -8.55 12.01
CA ASN A 26 -4.10 -9.42 12.04
C ASN A 26 -3.28 -9.13 10.78
N LEU A 27 -2.26 -8.31 10.95
CA LEU A 27 -1.47 -7.84 9.81
C LEU A 27 -0.78 -8.98 9.08
N TRP A 28 -0.32 -9.98 9.82
CA TRP A 28 0.40 -11.10 9.19
C TRP A 28 -0.53 -11.96 8.36
N SER A 29 -1.75 -12.19 8.85
CA SER A 29 -2.75 -12.92 8.07
C SER A 29 -3.13 -12.17 6.82
N LEU A 30 -3.30 -10.86 6.94
CA LEU A 30 -3.62 -10.03 5.78
C LEU A 30 -2.51 -10.07 4.75
N LEU A 31 -1.28 -9.89 5.19
CA LEU A 31 -0.14 -9.89 4.28
C LEU A 31 0.00 -11.23 3.57
N ASN A 32 -0.16 -12.31 4.32
CA ASN A 32 -0.08 -13.64 3.73
C ASN A 32 -1.17 -13.86 2.70
N TYR A 33 -2.38 -13.40 3.00
CA TYR A 33 -3.50 -13.50 2.06
C TYR A 33 -3.19 -12.77 0.76
N VAL A 34 -2.68 -11.54 0.88
CA VAL A 34 -2.37 -10.76 -0.31
C VAL A 34 -1.31 -11.47 -1.16
N ARG A 35 -0.28 -11.99 -0.50
CA ARG A 35 0.80 -12.65 -1.23
C ARG A 35 0.37 -13.95 -1.91
N THR A 36 -0.52 -14.70 -1.29
CA THR A 36 -0.84 -16.03 -1.78
C THR A 36 -2.10 -16.09 -2.62
N GLU A 37 -3.05 -15.18 -2.39
CA GLU A 37 -4.35 -15.27 -3.04
C GLU A 37 -4.59 -14.17 -4.07
N LEU A 38 -3.80 -13.12 -4.06
CA LEU A 38 -4.03 -11.99 -4.97
C LEU A 38 -2.86 -11.84 -5.92
N ASP A 39 -3.14 -11.23 -7.07
CA ASP A 39 -2.12 -11.03 -8.10
C ASP A 39 -1.38 -9.73 -7.83
N VAL A 40 -0.30 -9.83 -7.09
CA VAL A 40 0.56 -8.69 -6.82
C VAL A 40 2.00 -9.07 -7.13
N GLU A 41 2.80 -8.07 -7.47
CA GLU A 41 4.22 -8.28 -7.74
C GLU A 41 4.93 -8.72 -6.46
N TYR A 42 4.61 -8.06 -5.36
CA TYR A 42 5.07 -8.45 -4.04
C TYR A 42 4.15 -7.80 -3.00
N ALA A 43 4.25 -8.29 -1.79
CA ALA A 43 3.57 -7.69 -0.66
C ALA A 43 4.58 -7.57 0.47
N ILE A 44 4.79 -6.35 0.95
CA ILE A 44 5.78 -6.08 1.97
C ILE A 44 5.16 -5.23 3.08
N VAL A 45 5.85 -5.16 4.19
CA VAL A 45 5.38 -4.42 5.35
C VAL A 45 6.46 -3.43 5.77
N HIS A 46 6.02 -2.25 6.20
CA HIS A 46 6.91 -1.23 6.73
C HIS A 46 6.46 -0.88 8.14
N PRO A 47 7.39 -0.67 9.07
CA PRO A 47 6.99 -0.37 10.45
C PRO A 47 6.15 0.87 10.60
N GLN A 48 6.50 1.96 9.91
CA GLN A 48 5.73 3.19 10.00
C GLN A 48 6.14 4.13 8.88
N LEU A 49 5.31 4.21 7.87
CA LEU A 49 5.67 4.97 6.65
C LEU A 49 5.69 6.48 6.84
N CYS A 50 5.07 6.98 7.90
CA CYS A 50 4.96 8.41 8.10
C CYS A 50 6.17 9.03 8.81
N VAL A 51 7.19 8.25 9.13
CA VAL A 51 8.41 8.78 9.75
C VAL A 51 9.51 8.90 8.69
N ASP A 52 10.65 9.44 9.11
CA ASP A 52 11.72 9.77 8.17
C ASP A 52 12.13 8.62 7.28
N ASP A 53 12.19 7.41 7.84
CA ASP A 53 12.55 6.25 7.08
C ASP A 53 11.55 5.95 5.97
N GLY A 54 10.31 6.39 6.13
CA GLY A 54 9.30 6.18 5.11
C GLY A 54 9.62 6.88 3.81
N ASP A 55 10.17 8.10 3.89
CA ASP A 55 10.58 8.81 2.69
C ASP A 55 11.68 8.05 1.97
N ARG A 56 12.68 7.57 2.71
CA ARG A 56 13.76 6.79 2.15
C ARG A 56 13.24 5.50 1.53
N PHE A 57 12.31 4.87 2.23
CA PHE A 57 11.69 3.64 1.73
C PHE A 57 11.04 3.87 0.37
N TRP A 58 10.25 4.93 0.24
CA TRP A 58 9.60 5.21 -1.03
C TRP A 58 10.62 5.53 -2.12
N GLN A 59 11.65 6.28 -1.76
CA GLN A 59 12.69 6.61 -2.74
C GLN A 59 13.43 5.39 -3.22
N ASP A 60 13.55 4.37 -2.36
CA ASP A 60 14.24 3.14 -2.74
C ASP A 60 13.41 2.23 -3.64
N ILE A 61 12.08 2.17 -3.43
CA ILE A 61 11.29 1.17 -4.14
C ILE A 61 10.38 1.75 -5.21
N ALA A 62 10.07 3.02 -5.17
CA ALA A 62 9.08 3.59 -6.09
C ALA A 62 9.65 3.73 -7.49
N LYS A 63 8.84 3.38 -8.47
CA LYS A 63 9.18 3.52 -9.88
C LYS A 63 8.09 4.33 -10.58
N PRO A 64 8.46 5.13 -11.58
CA PRO A 64 7.47 6.00 -12.22
C PRO A 64 6.35 5.28 -12.95
N ASP A 65 6.53 4.03 -13.31
CA ASP A 65 5.55 3.30 -14.09
C ASP A 65 4.89 2.14 -13.34
N ALA A 66 5.09 2.05 -12.04
CA ALA A 66 4.53 0.96 -11.23
C ALA A 66 3.28 1.44 -10.49
N ARG A 67 2.44 0.48 -10.11
CA ARG A 67 1.27 0.76 -9.28
C ARG A 67 1.51 0.24 -7.88
N TYR A 68 1.01 0.97 -6.91
CA TYR A 68 1.15 0.60 -5.50
C TYR A 68 -0.19 0.65 -4.80
N ILE A 69 -0.47 -0.38 -4.03
CA ILE A 69 -1.63 -0.41 -3.15
C ILE A 69 -1.09 -0.36 -1.73
N VAL A 70 -1.48 0.67 -0.98
CA VAL A 70 -0.93 0.89 0.34
C VAL A 70 -2.02 0.75 1.39
N GLY A 71 -1.88 -0.26 2.23
CA GLY A 71 -2.78 -0.43 3.36
C GLY A 71 -2.26 0.32 4.56
N GLY A 72 -3.09 1.16 5.14
CA GLY A 72 -2.65 1.95 6.27
C GLY A 72 -3.77 2.79 6.82
N CYS A 73 -3.47 4.05 7.07
CA CYS A 73 -4.43 4.97 7.67
C CYS A 73 -5.16 5.78 6.60
N ASP A 74 -5.68 6.92 6.99
CA ASP A 74 -6.47 7.79 6.14
C ASP A 74 -5.77 8.07 4.80
N PRO A 75 -6.44 7.86 3.65
CA PRO A 75 -5.82 8.15 2.36
C PRO A 75 -5.35 9.58 2.19
N LYS A 76 -6.04 10.54 2.77
CA LYS A 76 -5.58 11.93 2.69
C LYS A 76 -4.27 12.12 3.45
N MET A 77 -4.13 11.46 4.58
CA MET A 77 -2.90 11.51 5.33
C MET A 77 -1.79 10.83 4.56
N GLN A 78 -2.07 9.68 3.94
CA GLN A 78 -1.08 8.98 3.14
C GLN A 78 -0.58 9.86 2.01
N ARG A 79 -1.48 10.53 1.32
CA ARG A 79 -1.08 11.41 0.24
C ARG A 79 -0.18 12.52 0.73
N LYS A 80 -0.57 13.15 1.83
CA LYS A 80 0.21 14.24 2.40
C LYS A 80 1.61 13.80 2.79
N MET A 81 1.74 12.59 3.28
CA MET A 81 3.03 12.10 3.78
C MET A 81 3.93 11.54 2.70
N TYR A 82 3.35 10.97 1.63
CA TYR A 82 4.17 10.22 0.67
C TYR A 82 4.38 10.92 -0.66
N LYS A 83 3.58 11.92 -0.99
CA LYS A 83 3.61 12.48 -2.34
C LYS A 83 4.94 13.09 -2.71
N ASP A 84 5.61 13.71 -1.75
CA ASP A 84 6.89 14.38 -2.05
C ASP A 84 8.01 13.36 -2.24
N ALA A 85 8.01 12.30 -1.45
CA ALA A 85 9.01 11.26 -1.61
C ALA A 85 8.87 10.57 -2.96
N LEU A 86 7.63 10.34 -3.39
CA LEU A 86 7.39 9.75 -4.70
C LEU A 86 7.81 10.69 -5.82
N ALA A 87 7.49 11.97 -5.69
CA ALA A 87 7.85 12.95 -6.70
C ALA A 87 9.37 13.04 -6.86
N ALA A 88 10.10 12.86 -5.78
CA ALA A 88 11.57 12.94 -5.83
C ALA A 88 12.19 11.89 -6.74
N VAL A 89 11.50 10.80 -7.01
CA VAL A 89 12.01 9.74 -7.89
C VAL A 89 11.19 9.62 -9.18
N GLY A 90 10.43 10.67 -9.52
CA GLY A 90 9.70 10.69 -10.78
C GLY A 90 8.36 9.98 -10.75
N ALA A 91 7.88 9.59 -9.57
CA ALA A 91 6.60 8.93 -9.43
C ALA A 91 5.52 9.95 -9.05
N ASP A 92 4.26 9.52 -9.08
CA ASP A 92 3.14 10.41 -8.83
C ASP A 92 2.11 9.67 -7.95
N PHE A 93 1.91 10.17 -6.75
CA PHE A 93 0.99 9.54 -5.81
C PHE A 93 -0.41 9.36 -6.41
N ASP A 94 -0.93 10.43 -7.01
CA ASP A 94 -2.32 10.41 -7.46
C ASP A 94 -2.56 9.42 -8.60
N ARG A 95 -1.56 9.17 -9.39
CA ARG A 95 -1.70 8.25 -10.51
C ARG A 95 -1.33 6.82 -10.17
N GLN A 96 -0.43 6.62 -9.23
CA GLN A 96 0.19 5.31 -9.02
C GLN A 96 -0.20 4.64 -7.71
N VAL A 97 -0.68 5.40 -6.72
CA VAL A 97 -0.95 4.84 -5.40
C VAL A 97 -2.45 4.77 -5.15
N THR A 98 -2.91 3.58 -4.78
CA THR A 98 -4.24 3.37 -4.26
C THR A 98 -4.12 3.23 -2.75
N ALA A 99 -4.56 4.25 -2.03
CA ALA A 99 -4.42 4.27 -0.58
C ALA A 99 -5.68 3.69 0.05
N LEU A 100 -5.50 2.75 0.96
CA LEU A 100 -6.60 2.08 1.64
C LEU A 100 -6.53 2.35 3.13
N ASP A 101 -7.64 2.77 3.70
CA ASP A 101 -7.77 2.93 5.13
C ASP A 101 -8.26 1.61 5.72
N LEU A 102 -7.37 0.93 6.43
CA LEU A 102 -7.69 -0.37 7.00
C LEU A 102 -7.88 -0.32 8.51
N ARG A 103 -8.02 0.88 9.05
CA ARG A 103 -8.20 1.04 10.48
C ARG A 103 -9.59 0.60 10.92
N ASN A 104 -9.68 0.09 12.15
CA ASN A 104 -10.94 -0.17 12.82
C ASN A 104 -11.80 -1.20 12.10
N MET A 105 -11.17 -2.19 11.50
CA MET A 105 -11.91 -3.24 10.83
C MET A 105 -11.27 -4.60 11.10
N PRO A 106 -12.06 -5.66 11.10
CA PRO A 106 -11.50 -7.01 11.25
C PRO A 106 -10.73 -7.41 10.00
N THR A 107 -9.89 -8.41 10.17
CA THR A 107 -9.01 -8.88 9.12
C THR A 107 -9.76 -9.25 7.84
N GLU A 108 -10.91 -9.90 7.98
CA GLU A 108 -11.67 -10.33 6.81
C GLU A 108 -12.16 -9.16 5.99
N GLU A 109 -12.55 -8.07 6.63
CA GLU A 109 -12.97 -6.87 5.91
C GLU A 109 -11.80 -6.23 5.19
N ALA A 110 -10.66 -6.21 5.84
CA ALA A 110 -9.46 -5.67 5.21
C ALA A 110 -9.10 -6.49 3.98
N MET A 111 -9.19 -7.81 4.06
CA MET A 111 -8.94 -8.67 2.91
C MET A 111 -9.87 -8.34 1.74
N LYS A 112 -11.15 -8.13 2.03
CA LYS A 112 -12.10 -7.77 0.98
C LYS A 112 -11.78 -6.43 0.36
N LYS A 113 -11.34 -5.49 1.18
CA LYS A 113 -11.03 -4.16 0.68
C LYS A 113 -9.83 -4.17 -0.24
N VAL A 114 -8.79 -4.92 0.13
CA VAL A 114 -7.62 -5.04 -0.72
C VAL A 114 -8.00 -5.75 -2.03
N THR A 115 -8.76 -6.83 -1.95
CA THR A 115 -9.20 -7.55 -3.15
C THR A 115 -9.96 -6.63 -4.09
N ALA A 116 -10.89 -5.84 -3.56
CA ALA A 116 -11.68 -4.93 -4.38
C ALA A 116 -10.81 -3.89 -5.06
N SER A 117 -9.74 -3.44 -4.39
CA SER A 117 -8.87 -2.43 -4.99
C SER A 117 -8.14 -2.95 -6.21
N LEU A 118 -7.86 -4.26 -6.24
CA LEU A 118 -7.19 -4.86 -7.38
C LEU A 118 -8.12 -5.02 -8.58
N GLU A 119 -9.41 -5.06 -8.33
CA GLU A 119 -10.39 -5.23 -9.40
C GLU A 119 -10.80 -3.92 -10.05
N LYS A 120 -10.41 -2.80 -9.48
CA LYS A 120 -10.74 -1.52 -10.04
C LYS A 120 -9.84 -1.19 -11.21
N PRO A 121 -10.36 -0.52 -12.26
CA PRO A 121 -9.49 -0.09 -13.33
C PRO A 121 -8.50 0.94 -12.82
N GLU A 122 -7.38 1.01 -13.52
CA GLU A 122 -6.38 1.99 -13.15
C GLU A 122 -6.92 3.39 -13.29
N PRO A 123 -6.54 4.30 -12.37
CA PRO A 123 -6.88 5.70 -12.55
C PRO A 123 -6.29 6.22 -13.85
N ALA A 124 -7.06 7.02 -14.52
CA ALA A 124 -6.63 7.55 -15.81
C ALA A 124 -5.53 8.58 -15.66
#